data_912e8c763852b93e675258947d989a52
#
_entry.id   912e8c763852b93e675258947d989a52
#
_cell.length_a   1.000
_cell.length_b   1.000
_cell.length_c   1.000
_cell.angle_alpha   90.00
_cell.angle_beta   90.00
_cell.angle_gamma   90.00
#
_symmetry.space_group_name_H-M   'P 1'
#
loop_
_entity.id
_entity.type
_entity.pdbx_description
1 polymer ?
#
loop_
_entity_poly.entity_id
_entity_poly.type
_entity_poly.pdbx_seq_one_letter_code
_entity_poly.pdbx_strand_id
1 'polypeptide(L)'
;MYFTTGAVQMAKSLAAASLRHPEQATGALYLYLFNHFPVSKAGLPLQGVNHGEDLYYQFDPSPLMPRDQFNADDFQVEENFIAMLVDFAKNG
;
A
#
# COMPACT_ATOMS: atom_id res chain seq x y z
N MET A 1 -7.38 -7.10 9.79
CA MET A 1 -7.80 -7.66 8.50
C MET A 1 -9.09 -7.08 7.94
N TYR A 2 -9.66 -6.11 8.64
CA TYR A 2 -10.96 -5.54 8.23
C TYR A 2 -10.93 -4.91 6.85
N PHE A 3 -9.85 -4.21 6.52
CA PHE A 3 -9.76 -3.46 5.26
C PHE A 3 -9.33 -4.32 4.09
N THR A 4 -8.53 -5.36 4.34
CA THR A 4 -8.03 -6.25 3.29
C THR A 4 -9.16 -7.02 2.62
N THR A 5 -10.10 -7.57 3.41
CA THR A 5 -11.23 -8.32 2.87
C THR A 5 -12.09 -7.46 1.97
N GLY A 6 -12.40 -6.22 2.39
CA GLY A 6 -13.18 -5.31 1.56
C GLY A 6 -12.49 -4.95 0.25
N ALA A 7 -11.19 -4.70 0.28
CA ALA A 7 -10.41 -4.38 -0.92
C ALA A 7 -10.40 -5.56 -1.90
N VAL A 8 -10.21 -6.78 -1.41
CA VAL A 8 -10.22 -7.99 -2.26
C VAL A 8 -11.60 -8.22 -2.86
N GLN A 9 -12.66 -8.05 -2.08
CA GLN A 9 -14.03 -8.21 -2.59
C GLN A 9 -14.36 -7.17 -3.67
N MET A 10 -13.96 -5.93 -3.46
CA MET A 10 -14.15 -4.88 -4.46
C MET A 10 -13.39 -5.21 -5.74
N ALA A 11 -12.13 -5.65 -5.64
CA ALA A 11 -11.33 -6.02 -6.80
C ALA A 11 -11.97 -7.15 -7.58
N LYS A 12 -12.47 -8.18 -6.89
CA LYS A 12 -13.17 -9.30 -7.54
C LYS A 12 -14.44 -8.85 -8.24
N SER A 13 -15.22 -7.97 -7.62
CA SER A 13 -16.46 -7.45 -8.20
C SER A 13 -16.19 -6.63 -9.46
N LEU A 14 -15.17 -5.77 -9.43
CA LEU A 14 -14.78 -4.97 -10.59
C LEU A 14 -14.26 -5.84 -11.74
N ALA A 15 -13.45 -6.85 -11.42
CA ALA A 15 -12.95 -7.78 -12.42
C ALA A 15 -14.09 -8.56 -13.09
N ALA A 16 -15.04 -9.04 -12.28
CA ALA A 16 -16.22 -9.76 -12.81
C ALA A 16 -17.08 -8.86 -13.68
N ALA A 17 -17.28 -7.60 -13.29
CA ALA A 17 -18.05 -6.63 -14.08
C ALA A 17 -17.35 -6.35 -15.43
N SER A 18 -16.03 -6.23 -15.43
CA SER A 18 -15.24 -6.03 -16.65
C SER A 18 -15.38 -7.21 -17.63
N LEU A 19 -15.44 -8.44 -17.10
CA LEU A 19 -15.65 -9.62 -17.94
C LEU A 19 -17.06 -9.69 -18.53
N ARG A 20 -18.08 -9.23 -17.76
CA ARG A 20 -19.46 -9.22 -18.24
C ARG A 20 -19.75 -8.10 -19.23
N HIS A 21 -19.03 -6.99 -19.11
CA HIS A 21 -19.23 -5.79 -19.92
C HIS A 21 -17.90 -5.27 -20.48
N PRO A 22 -17.23 -6.05 -21.34
CA PRO A 22 -15.90 -5.68 -21.84
C PRO A 22 -15.90 -4.35 -22.60
N GLU A 23 -17.02 -4.00 -23.22
CA GLU A 23 -17.16 -2.73 -23.94
C GLU A 23 -17.15 -1.51 -23.04
N GLN A 24 -17.40 -1.69 -21.74
CA GLN A 24 -17.42 -0.62 -20.73
C GLN A 24 -16.15 -0.61 -19.88
N ALA A 25 -15.31 -1.63 -20.02
CA ALA A 25 -14.06 -1.72 -19.27
C ALA A 25 -13.03 -0.79 -19.91
N THR A 26 -12.62 0.27 -19.19
CA THR A 26 -11.75 1.30 -19.73
C THR A 26 -10.35 1.33 -19.11
N GLY A 27 -10.02 0.39 -18.23
CA GLY A 27 -8.71 0.39 -17.59
C GLY A 27 -8.37 -0.93 -16.93
N ALA A 28 -7.13 -1.03 -16.47
CA ALA A 28 -6.65 -2.19 -15.73
C ALA A 28 -6.89 -1.99 -14.23
N LEU A 29 -7.05 -3.10 -13.53
CA LEU A 29 -7.21 -3.12 -12.07
C LEU A 29 -5.95 -3.69 -11.44
N TYR A 30 -5.40 -2.96 -10.48
CA TYR A 30 -4.25 -3.40 -9.72
C TYR A 30 -4.59 -3.44 -8.23
N LEU A 31 -4.07 -4.44 -7.55
CA LEU A 31 -4.23 -4.60 -6.11
C LEU A 31 -2.86 -4.75 -5.49
N TYR A 32 -2.59 -4.03 -4.42
CA TYR A 32 -1.34 -4.20 -3.69
C TYR A 32 -1.62 -4.41 -2.20
N LEU A 33 -0.65 -5.02 -1.52
CA LEU A 33 -0.66 -5.19 -0.08
C LEU A 33 0.62 -4.57 0.48
N PHE A 34 0.48 -3.56 1.33
CA PHE A 34 1.61 -2.98 2.04
C PHE A 34 1.89 -3.82 3.27
N ASN A 35 3.01 -4.52 3.27
CA ASN A 35 3.35 -5.48 4.33
C ASN A 35 4.79 -5.33 4.84
N HIS A 36 5.32 -4.11 4.77
CA HIS A 36 6.65 -3.82 5.32
C HIS A 36 6.54 -3.49 6.80
N PHE A 37 7.25 -4.24 7.64
CA PHE A 37 7.31 -4.04 9.08
C PHE A 37 8.70 -3.52 9.45
N PRO A 38 8.84 -2.29 9.96
CA PRO A 38 10.15 -1.73 10.25
C PRO A 38 10.82 -2.42 11.43
N VAL A 39 12.15 -2.54 11.35
CA VAL A 39 12.96 -3.16 12.41
C VAL A 39 12.79 -2.43 13.75
N SER A 40 12.58 -1.12 13.71
CA SER A 40 12.35 -0.32 14.92
C SER A 40 11.15 -0.78 15.74
N LYS A 41 10.22 -1.53 15.13
CA LYS A 41 9.04 -2.08 15.80
C LYS A 41 9.16 -3.55 16.16
N ALA A 42 10.30 -4.17 15.91
CA ALA A 42 10.45 -5.61 16.08
C ALA A 42 10.22 -6.09 17.51
N GLY A 43 10.46 -5.24 18.52
CA GLY A 43 10.27 -5.60 19.92
C GLY A 43 8.86 -5.38 20.45
N LEU A 44 7.93 -4.91 19.64
CA LEU A 44 6.56 -4.65 20.09
C LEU A 44 5.74 -5.93 20.17
N PRO A 45 4.75 -6.00 21.10
CA PRO A 45 3.94 -7.21 21.28
C PRO A 45 3.13 -7.59 20.04
N LEU A 46 2.64 -6.58 19.30
CA LEU A 46 1.87 -6.81 18.10
C LEU A 46 2.77 -6.63 16.88
N GLN A 47 2.86 -7.66 16.06
CA GLN A 47 3.63 -7.66 14.84
C GLN A 47 2.70 -7.47 13.64
N GLY A 48 3.21 -6.84 12.59
CA GLY A 48 2.45 -6.60 11.37
C GLY A 48 2.20 -5.13 11.13
N VAL A 49 1.57 -4.83 10.00
CA VAL A 49 1.35 -3.46 9.55
C VAL A 49 -0.06 -3.02 9.96
N ASN A 50 -0.12 -1.94 10.70
CA ASN A 50 -1.39 -1.37 11.16
C ASN A 50 -1.99 -0.44 10.11
N HIS A 51 -3.26 -0.11 10.30
CA HIS A 51 -3.97 0.82 9.44
C HIS A 51 -3.27 2.19 9.42
N GLY A 52 -3.02 2.67 8.21
CA GLY A 52 -2.40 3.98 8.01
C GLY A 52 -0.88 4.01 8.08
N GLU A 53 -0.21 2.91 8.35
CA GLU A 53 1.26 2.89 8.41
C GLU A 53 1.92 3.10 7.06
N ASP A 54 1.26 2.77 5.96
CA ASP A 54 1.73 3.06 4.62
C ASP A 54 1.91 4.57 4.38
N LEU A 55 1.16 5.39 5.09
CA LEU A 55 1.26 6.85 4.98
C LEU A 55 2.61 7.38 5.47
N TYR A 56 3.29 6.66 6.36
CA TYR A 56 4.63 7.02 6.81
C TYR A 56 5.67 6.97 5.69
N TYR A 57 5.36 6.22 4.63
CA TYR A 57 6.23 6.05 3.47
C TYR A 57 5.82 6.92 2.28
N GLN A 58 4.71 7.62 2.38
CA GLN A 58 4.23 8.56 1.37
C GLN A 58 4.46 10.01 1.79
N PHE A 59 4.38 10.29 3.08
CA PHE A 59 4.44 11.62 3.65
C PHE A 59 5.41 11.65 4.83
N ASP A 60 5.78 12.84 5.29
CA ASP A 60 6.59 12.98 6.48
C ASP A 60 5.80 12.51 7.71
N PRO A 61 6.23 11.46 8.40
CA PRO A 61 5.48 10.91 9.52
C PRO A 61 5.68 11.67 10.84
N SER A 62 6.55 12.68 10.88
CA SER A 62 6.81 13.44 12.11
C SER A 62 5.56 14.21 12.54
N PRO A 63 5.26 14.28 13.84
CA PRO A 63 6.01 13.71 14.97
C PRO A 63 5.65 12.27 15.34
N LEU A 64 4.76 11.62 14.59
CA LEU A 64 4.25 10.29 14.95
C LEU A 64 5.30 9.20 14.82
N MET A 65 6.17 9.32 13.82
CA MET A 65 7.28 8.39 13.60
C MET A 65 8.47 9.17 13.06
N PRO A 66 9.45 9.51 13.92
CA PRO A 66 10.62 10.25 13.47
C PRO A 66 11.40 9.50 12.39
N ARG A 67 11.85 10.23 11.37
CA ARG A 67 12.58 9.62 10.25
C ARG A 67 13.95 9.06 10.66
N ASP A 68 14.51 9.49 11.79
CA ASP A 68 15.75 8.91 12.31
C ASP A 68 15.58 7.46 12.78
N GLN A 69 14.34 6.99 12.92
CA GLN A 69 14.05 5.59 13.21
C GLN A 69 14.00 4.71 11.94
N PHE A 70 14.04 5.31 10.76
CA PHE A 70 14.09 4.57 9.52
C PHE A 70 15.51 4.02 9.30
N ASN A 71 15.59 2.76 8.87
CA ASN A 71 16.84 2.19 8.40
C ASN A 71 16.91 2.22 6.86
N ALA A 72 17.98 1.63 6.28
CA ALA A 72 18.16 1.60 4.84
C ALA A 72 17.00 0.89 4.13
N ASP A 73 16.49 -0.18 4.71
CA ASP A 73 15.36 -0.92 4.12
C ASP A 73 14.09 -0.08 4.12
N ASP A 74 13.85 0.68 5.18
CA ASP A 74 12.68 1.56 5.27
C ASP A 74 12.74 2.64 4.21
N PHE A 75 13.90 3.25 3.99
CA PHE A 75 14.07 4.25 2.93
C PHE A 75 13.91 3.64 1.53
N GLN A 76 14.38 2.41 1.33
CA GLN A 76 14.21 1.71 0.05
C GLN A 76 12.72 1.42 -0.22
N VAL A 77 11.99 1.00 0.80
CA VAL A 77 10.54 0.78 0.68
C VAL A 77 9.82 2.08 0.36
N GLU A 78 10.20 3.18 1.02
CA GLU A 78 9.65 4.50 0.74
C GLU A 78 9.85 4.88 -0.72
N GLU A 79 11.08 4.76 -1.22
CA GLU A 79 11.42 5.10 -2.59
C GLU A 79 10.63 4.26 -3.58
N ASN A 80 10.58 2.94 -3.37
CA ASN A 80 9.86 2.03 -4.25
C ASN A 80 8.36 2.29 -4.24
N PHE A 81 7.79 2.55 -3.07
CA PHE A 81 6.35 2.78 -2.94
C PHE A 81 5.93 4.06 -3.63
N ILE A 82 6.67 5.15 -3.41
CA ILE A 82 6.39 6.43 -4.07
C ILE A 82 6.55 6.29 -5.58
N ALA A 83 7.60 5.62 -6.05
CA ALA A 83 7.82 5.40 -7.48
C ALA A 83 6.66 4.62 -8.11
N MET A 84 6.15 3.61 -7.43
CA MET A 84 5.01 2.82 -7.90
C MET A 84 3.76 3.69 -8.02
N LEU A 85 3.46 4.51 -7.01
CA LEU A 85 2.29 5.37 -7.02
C LEU A 85 2.37 6.45 -8.10
N VAL A 86 3.55 7.04 -8.29
CA VAL A 86 3.77 8.05 -9.33
C VAL A 86 3.63 7.43 -10.71
N ASP A 87 4.21 6.26 -10.93
CA ASP A 87 4.10 5.55 -12.20
C ASP A 87 2.65 5.19 -12.51
N PHE A 88 1.93 4.70 -11.52
CA PHE A 88 0.49 4.40 -11.67
C PHE A 88 -0.31 5.64 -12.06
N ALA A 89 -0.04 6.77 -11.41
CA ALA A 89 -0.74 8.01 -11.70
C ALA A 89 -0.47 8.52 -13.12
N LYS A 90 0.74 8.30 -13.65
CA LYS A 90 1.11 8.76 -15.00
C LYS A 90 0.73 7.80 -16.11
N ASN A 91 0.88 6.50 -15.88
CA ASN A 91 0.83 5.50 -16.94
C ASN A 91 -0.26 4.45 -16.76
N GLY A 92 -0.91 4.44 -15.65
CA GLY A 92 -2.00 3.49 -15.38
C GLY A 92 -1.57 2.10 -14.96
#